data_a13194ce8d8d3188a90d31724892bfaa
#
_entry.id   a13194ce8d8d3188a90d31724892bfaa
#
_cell.length_a   1.000
_cell.length_b   1.000
_cell.length_c   1.000
_cell.angle_alpha   90.00
_cell.angle_beta   90.00
_cell.angle_gamma   90.00
#
_symmetry.space_group_name_H-M   'P 1'
#
loop_
_entity.id
_entity.type
_entity.pdbx_description
1 polymer ?
#
loop_
_entity_poly.entity_id
_entity_poly.type
_entity_poly.pdbx_seq_one_letter_code
_entity_poly.pdbx_strand_id
1 'polypeptide(L)'
;GNIWRFPRMVGANGGGTFLIPWLFFLFVWSIPLVIAEFAMGKRSRTGTIGTFRIFAGKKFAWMGLWTAWISTAIGFYYAIVAGWTIKYFQLGLTGGLTGDGVDTTEVWNAFLQSPGQVVFFQFLVIALTLAAIWKGAKAIEKVNMVLMISLFVLLFMSLGLSLWMDFSDGTLDGAMFMFTVDPDMLWEPEIWINGLSQSAWSCSAGMGMAITYAVYMRKDEDTVLNAFTMGLANNSISVIAGLAVLSAIFAVSSDPLATVTGGSSAITFLALPEVFAQAPGGAVGPFIMMTGFFLALSFAALTSMISTVELCVRNFVDHGYNREKSVAITGAAIFLFGLPSAFVWIKLDSAGVAFPEFLEVQDHIWGYGLMFSGLFIAFSIWKYGYIRWKAQVAAGEAPGGLKGYLGVGVSAFRDDFINTGDNDIVVGRWWDILLYIAFPILFAILMLSYFGDMIANTEDVWNPGNPKGLGIILMFWGVVAALFIFLNKYLIQRPIYRNIPDGAEVDISTLPGGDDELIGAVGKVIPGFEHLTPEASVEAAIEAELA
;
A
#
# COMPACT_ATOMS: atom_id res chain seq x y z
N GLY A 1 3.97 -4.76 -5.77
CA GLY A 1 2.58 -4.78 -6.23
C GLY A 1 2.44 -4.91 -7.75
N ASN A 2 2.89 -3.91 -8.51
CA ASN A 2 2.59 -3.78 -9.94
C ASN A 2 3.39 -4.73 -10.84
N ILE A 3 4.66 -4.99 -10.52
CA ILE A 3 5.55 -5.80 -11.37
C ILE A 3 5.51 -7.28 -10.98
N TRP A 4 5.22 -7.58 -9.72
CA TRP A 4 5.23 -8.93 -9.19
C TRP A 4 3.83 -9.54 -9.03
N ARG A 5 2.92 -8.83 -8.28
CA ARG A 5 1.60 -9.38 -7.99
C ARG A 5 0.64 -9.25 -9.17
N PHE A 6 0.65 -8.13 -9.88
CA PHE A 6 -0.32 -7.86 -10.92
C PHE A 6 -0.26 -8.86 -12.12
N PRO A 7 0.90 -9.18 -12.73
CA PRO A 7 0.95 -10.16 -13.82
C PRO A 7 0.38 -11.52 -13.41
N ARG A 8 0.66 -11.96 -12.18
CA ARG A 8 0.12 -13.18 -11.60
C ARG A 8 -1.40 -13.12 -11.47
N MET A 9 -1.95 -12.01 -10.99
CA MET A 9 -3.40 -11.84 -10.85
C MET A 9 -4.09 -11.84 -12.21
N VAL A 10 -3.51 -11.22 -13.22
CA VAL A 10 -3.99 -11.27 -14.61
C VAL A 10 -3.98 -12.70 -15.12
N GLY A 11 -2.87 -13.42 -14.95
CA GLY A 11 -2.73 -14.80 -15.39
C GLY A 11 -3.73 -15.75 -14.74
N ALA A 12 -3.87 -15.67 -13.41
CA ALA A 12 -4.74 -16.55 -12.63
C ALA A 12 -6.24 -16.26 -12.81
N ASN A 13 -6.63 -15.08 -13.32
CA ASN A 13 -8.02 -14.65 -13.43
C ASN A 13 -8.47 -14.37 -14.87
N GLY A 14 -7.96 -15.12 -15.84
CA GLY A 14 -8.46 -15.10 -17.22
C GLY A 14 -8.04 -13.87 -18.04
N GLY A 15 -6.82 -13.40 -17.86
CA GLY A 15 -6.23 -12.38 -18.72
C GLY A 15 -6.99 -11.07 -18.70
N GLY A 16 -7.48 -10.64 -19.87
CA GLY A 16 -8.19 -9.38 -20.05
C GLY A 16 -9.51 -9.28 -19.28
N THR A 17 -10.11 -10.40 -18.94
CA THR A 17 -11.33 -10.45 -18.12
C THR A 17 -11.09 -9.79 -16.76
N PHE A 18 -9.94 -10.04 -16.14
CA PHE A 18 -9.55 -9.47 -14.86
C PHE A 18 -9.35 -7.94 -14.92
N LEU A 19 -8.93 -7.39 -16.05
CA LEU A 19 -8.69 -5.95 -16.18
C LEU A 19 -9.94 -5.11 -15.96
N ILE A 20 -11.13 -5.66 -16.29
CA ILE A 20 -12.40 -4.94 -16.17
C ILE A 20 -12.74 -4.64 -14.71
N PRO A 21 -12.90 -5.62 -13.79
CA PRO A 21 -13.18 -5.32 -12.39
C PRO A 21 -12.02 -4.58 -11.71
N TRP A 22 -10.77 -4.88 -12.05
CA TRP A 22 -9.63 -4.16 -11.50
C TRP A 22 -9.65 -2.67 -11.83
N LEU A 23 -9.95 -2.30 -13.09
CA LEU A 23 -10.08 -0.91 -13.50
C LEU A 23 -11.34 -0.26 -12.90
N PHE A 24 -12.47 -1.00 -12.84
CA PHE A 24 -13.68 -0.52 -12.19
C PHE A 24 -13.41 -0.12 -10.73
N PHE A 25 -12.72 -0.95 -9.96
CA PHE A 25 -12.39 -0.66 -8.56
C PHE A 25 -11.31 0.41 -8.38
N LEU A 26 -10.52 0.72 -9.39
CA LEU A 26 -9.68 1.92 -9.35
C LEU A 26 -10.52 3.18 -9.12
N PHE A 27 -11.65 3.31 -9.82
CA PHE A 27 -12.51 4.49 -9.75
C PHE A 27 -13.53 4.45 -8.60
N VAL A 28 -13.95 3.27 -8.19
CA VAL A 28 -15.02 3.11 -7.18
C VAL A 28 -14.47 2.97 -5.76
N TRP A 29 -13.25 2.46 -5.62
CA TRP A 29 -12.62 2.21 -4.32
C TRP A 29 -11.34 3.04 -4.13
N SER A 30 -10.34 2.82 -5.01
CA SER A 30 -8.97 3.25 -4.73
C SER A 30 -8.80 4.77 -4.84
N ILE A 31 -9.18 5.38 -5.96
CA ILE A 31 -9.07 6.83 -6.14
C ILE A 31 -9.90 7.61 -5.11
N PRO A 32 -11.18 7.29 -4.83
CA PRO A 32 -11.94 7.99 -3.81
C PRO A 32 -11.30 7.96 -2.42
N LEU A 33 -10.71 6.82 -2.04
CA LEU A 33 -10.05 6.68 -0.74
C LEU A 33 -8.71 7.43 -0.70
N VAL A 34 -7.94 7.41 -1.79
CA VAL A 34 -6.68 8.18 -1.91
C VAL A 34 -6.93 9.68 -1.89
N ILE A 35 -8.01 10.17 -2.52
CA ILE A 35 -8.45 11.58 -2.39
C ILE A 35 -8.66 11.93 -0.92
N ALA A 36 -9.35 11.08 -0.17
CA ALA A 36 -9.56 11.26 1.26
C ALA A 36 -8.24 11.33 2.03
N GLU A 37 -7.34 10.39 1.79
CA GLU A 37 -6.03 10.34 2.44
C GLU A 37 -5.20 11.60 2.15
N PHE A 38 -5.12 12.05 0.89
CA PHE A 38 -4.42 13.29 0.53
C PHE A 38 -5.06 14.50 1.22
N ALA A 39 -6.39 14.63 1.20
CA ALA A 39 -7.08 15.73 1.86
C ALA A 39 -6.81 15.75 3.37
N MET A 40 -6.90 14.57 4.02
CA MET A 40 -6.62 14.43 5.45
C MET A 40 -5.18 14.81 5.79
N GLY A 41 -4.19 14.29 5.07
CA GLY A 41 -2.77 14.56 5.32
C GLY A 41 -2.37 16.01 5.03
N LYS A 42 -2.85 16.57 3.90
CA LYS A 42 -2.61 17.96 3.51
C LYS A 42 -3.15 18.95 4.56
N ARG A 43 -4.30 18.65 5.16
CA ARG A 43 -4.92 19.51 6.16
C ARG A 43 -4.38 19.33 7.56
N SER A 44 -4.15 18.08 7.98
CA SER A 44 -3.64 17.80 9.33
C SER A 44 -2.19 18.17 9.54
N ARG A 45 -1.37 18.08 8.49
CA ARG A 45 0.10 18.26 8.53
C ARG A 45 0.80 17.31 9.51
N THR A 46 0.15 16.20 9.86
CA THR A 46 0.66 15.18 10.77
C THR A 46 0.57 13.79 10.11
N GLY A 47 1.36 12.84 10.61
CA GLY A 47 1.20 11.44 10.29
C GLY A 47 -0.17 10.90 10.70
N THR A 48 -0.38 9.61 10.49
CA THR A 48 -1.70 8.99 10.63
C THR A 48 -2.31 9.18 12.03
N ILE A 49 -1.51 9.07 13.13
CA ILE A 49 -2.02 9.18 14.50
C ILE A 49 -2.64 10.57 14.74
N GLY A 50 -1.91 11.63 14.39
CA GLY A 50 -2.40 13.00 14.53
C GLY A 50 -3.58 13.30 13.62
N THR A 51 -3.54 12.79 12.40
CA THR A 51 -4.63 12.92 11.42
C THR A 51 -5.94 12.33 11.95
N PHE A 52 -5.91 11.10 12.48
CA PHE A 52 -7.12 10.48 13.03
C PHE A 52 -7.61 11.19 14.30
N ARG A 53 -6.69 11.68 15.14
CA ARG A 53 -7.06 12.50 16.29
C ARG A 53 -7.82 13.76 15.86
N ILE A 54 -7.42 14.39 14.76
CA ILE A 54 -8.06 15.61 14.25
C ILE A 54 -9.44 15.29 13.65
N PHE A 55 -9.54 14.33 12.75
CA PHE A 55 -10.77 14.07 11.97
C PHE A 55 -11.78 13.18 12.71
N ALA A 56 -11.33 12.18 13.45
CA ALA A 56 -12.20 11.26 14.19
C ALA A 56 -12.32 11.62 15.68
N GLY A 57 -11.40 12.44 16.22
CA GLY A 57 -11.38 12.88 17.60
C GLY A 57 -10.43 12.11 18.51
N LYS A 58 -10.22 12.66 19.73
CA LYS A 58 -9.23 12.16 20.72
C LYS A 58 -9.40 10.67 21.05
N LYS A 59 -10.63 10.16 21.11
CA LYS A 59 -10.92 8.74 21.42
C LYS A 59 -10.45 7.78 20.32
N PHE A 60 -10.24 8.24 19.10
CA PHE A 60 -9.99 7.43 17.91
C PHE A 60 -8.57 7.58 17.34
N ALA A 61 -7.65 8.25 18.05
CA ALA A 61 -6.24 8.35 17.62
C ALA A 61 -5.57 6.96 17.48
N TRP A 62 -6.03 5.96 18.23
CA TRP A 62 -5.59 4.58 18.11
C TRP A 62 -5.81 3.95 16.72
N MET A 63 -6.83 4.41 15.97
CA MET A 63 -7.06 3.97 14.59
C MET A 63 -5.92 4.44 13.67
N GLY A 64 -5.39 5.64 13.90
CA GLY A 64 -4.19 6.12 13.20
C GLY A 64 -2.94 5.33 13.57
N LEU A 65 -2.80 4.89 14.83
CA LEU A 65 -1.73 3.98 15.24
C LEU A 65 -1.90 2.60 14.60
N TRP A 66 -3.13 2.09 14.49
CA TRP A 66 -3.43 0.86 13.74
C TRP A 66 -2.96 0.97 12.29
N THR A 67 -3.35 2.03 11.59
CA THR A 67 -2.96 2.26 10.20
C THR A 67 -1.43 2.32 10.05
N ALA A 68 -0.73 3.03 10.95
CA ALA A 68 0.72 3.07 10.97
C ALA A 68 1.35 1.69 11.23
N TRP A 69 0.80 0.96 12.19
CA TRP A 69 1.29 -0.38 12.55
C TRP A 69 1.13 -1.37 11.41
N ILE A 70 -0.06 -1.46 10.81
CA ILE A 70 -0.34 -2.39 9.71
C ILE A 70 0.63 -2.14 8.54
N SER A 71 0.80 -0.88 8.13
CA SER A 71 1.72 -0.55 7.05
C SER A 71 3.17 -0.87 7.40
N THR A 72 3.59 -0.63 8.65
CA THR A 72 4.93 -0.99 9.12
C THR A 72 5.11 -2.50 9.22
N ALA A 73 4.09 -3.22 9.68
CA ALA A 73 4.11 -4.69 9.83
C ALA A 73 4.16 -5.41 8.47
N ILE A 74 3.51 -4.84 7.44
CA ILE A 74 3.72 -5.27 6.05
C ILE A 74 5.20 -5.12 5.67
N GLY A 75 5.85 -4.04 6.10
CA GLY A 75 7.29 -3.83 5.89
C GLY A 75 8.18 -4.92 6.51
N PHE A 76 7.74 -5.62 7.56
CA PHE A 76 8.53 -6.68 8.21
C PHE A 76 8.84 -7.83 7.24
N TYR A 77 7.81 -8.41 6.62
CA TYR A 77 7.99 -9.50 5.68
C TYR A 77 8.34 -9.00 4.26
N TYR A 78 7.89 -7.81 3.90
CA TYR A 78 8.20 -7.24 2.58
C TYR A 78 9.69 -6.95 2.41
N ALA A 79 10.42 -6.61 3.48
CA ALA A 79 11.87 -6.46 3.44
C ALA A 79 12.60 -7.75 3.04
N ILE A 80 12.05 -8.92 3.39
CA ILE A 80 12.57 -10.23 2.95
C ILE A 80 12.37 -10.41 1.45
N VAL A 81 11.13 -10.19 0.98
CA VAL A 81 10.80 -10.30 -0.46
C VAL A 81 11.61 -9.33 -1.30
N ALA A 82 11.79 -8.08 -0.82
CA ALA A 82 12.66 -7.11 -1.47
C ALA A 82 14.13 -7.57 -1.48
N GLY A 83 14.58 -8.27 -0.45
CA GLY A 83 15.90 -8.91 -0.40
C GLY A 83 16.07 -9.97 -1.50
N TRP A 84 15.04 -10.77 -1.77
CA TRP A 84 15.05 -11.75 -2.85
C TRP A 84 15.27 -11.10 -4.22
N THR A 85 14.67 -9.94 -4.47
CA THR A 85 14.87 -9.25 -5.76
C THR A 85 16.31 -8.81 -5.97
N ILE A 86 16.99 -8.31 -4.92
CA ILE A 86 18.41 -7.92 -4.97
C ILE A 86 19.30 -9.16 -5.13
N LYS A 87 18.96 -10.27 -4.46
CA LYS A 87 19.68 -11.55 -4.66
C LYS A 87 19.60 -12.01 -6.12
N TYR A 88 18.43 -11.95 -6.73
CA TYR A 88 18.25 -12.37 -8.12
C TYR A 88 18.89 -11.39 -9.11
N PHE A 89 18.92 -10.11 -8.80
CA PHE A 89 19.74 -9.14 -9.54
C PHE A 89 21.23 -9.52 -9.47
N GLN A 90 21.75 -9.88 -8.28
CA GLN A 90 23.12 -10.33 -8.11
C GLN A 90 23.39 -11.61 -8.91
N LEU A 91 22.48 -12.59 -8.89
CA LEU A 91 22.61 -13.82 -9.67
C LEU A 91 22.60 -13.53 -11.18
N GLY A 92 21.77 -12.59 -11.65
CA GLY A 92 21.80 -12.13 -13.05
C GLY A 92 23.15 -11.55 -13.45
N LEU A 93 23.74 -10.69 -12.61
CA LEU A 93 25.07 -10.10 -12.84
C LEU A 93 26.20 -11.12 -12.89
N THR A 94 26.11 -12.18 -12.08
CA THR A 94 27.17 -13.19 -11.95
C THR A 94 26.99 -14.40 -12.87
N GLY A 95 25.90 -14.42 -13.67
CA GLY A 95 25.57 -15.56 -14.52
C GLY A 95 25.05 -16.80 -13.77
N GLY A 96 24.69 -16.65 -12.49
CA GLY A 96 24.24 -17.77 -11.66
C GLY A 96 22.85 -18.33 -12.02
N LEU A 97 22.15 -17.70 -12.97
CA LEU A 97 20.85 -18.13 -13.52
C LEU A 97 20.91 -18.38 -15.04
N THR A 98 22.11 -18.26 -15.67
CA THR A 98 22.31 -18.37 -17.11
C THR A 98 23.40 -19.37 -17.39
N GLY A 99 23.05 -20.63 -17.56
CA GLY A 99 24.02 -21.70 -17.89
C GLY A 99 23.30 -22.98 -18.30
N ASP A 100 23.94 -23.81 -19.10
CA ASP A 100 23.38 -25.11 -19.47
C ASP A 100 23.16 -25.96 -18.20
N GLY A 101 21.91 -26.34 -17.95
CA GLY A 101 21.55 -27.24 -16.84
C GLY A 101 21.33 -26.53 -15.48
N VAL A 102 21.17 -25.19 -15.43
CA VAL A 102 20.78 -24.50 -14.21
C VAL A 102 19.35 -24.87 -13.86
N ASP A 103 19.16 -25.48 -12.70
CA ASP A 103 17.86 -25.73 -12.09
C ASP A 103 17.48 -24.52 -11.20
N THR A 104 16.51 -23.74 -11.64
CA THR A 104 16.05 -22.55 -10.92
C THR A 104 15.42 -22.90 -9.56
N THR A 105 14.81 -24.09 -9.45
CA THR A 105 14.24 -24.61 -8.19
C THR A 105 15.35 -24.91 -7.18
N GLU A 106 16.44 -25.53 -7.65
CA GLU A 106 17.60 -25.82 -6.79
C GLU A 106 18.24 -24.50 -6.29
N VAL A 107 18.45 -23.52 -7.18
CA VAL A 107 18.98 -22.19 -6.82
C VAL A 107 18.10 -21.49 -5.80
N TRP A 108 16.79 -21.51 -5.99
CA TRP A 108 15.82 -20.93 -5.07
C TRP A 108 15.84 -21.63 -3.70
N ASN A 109 15.78 -22.96 -3.70
CA ASN A 109 15.79 -23.75 -2.46
C ASN A 109 17.09 -23.55 -1.68
N ALA A 110 18.23 -23.58 -2.37
CA ALA A 110 19.54 -23.33 -1.75
C ALA A 110 19.64 -21.94 -1.13
N PHE A 111 19.07 -20.94 -1.78
CA PHE A 111 19.02 -19.57 -1.24
C PHE A 111 18.13 -19.48 0.01
N LEU A 112 16.88 -19.96 -0.05
CA LEU A 112 15.95 -19.88 1.09
C LEU A 112 16.40 -20.73 2.28
N GLN A 113 17.06 -21.85 2.04
CA GLN A 113 17.64 -22.70 3.07
C GLN A 113 18.96 -22.16 3.64
N SER A 114 19.42 -21.02 3.15
CA SER A 114 20.61 -20.31 3.66
C SER A 114 20.23 -19.06 4.45
N PRO A 115 19.83 -19.17 5.75
CA PRO A 115 19.34 -18.04 6.54
C PRO A 115 20.27 -16.84 6.54
N GLY A 116 21.58 -17.10 6.56
CA GLY A 116 22.58 -16.02 6.54
C GLY A 116 22.52 -15.17 5.26
N GLN A 117 22.26 -15.77 4.09
CA GLN A 117 22.08 -15.03 2.85
C GLN A 117 20.78 -14.25 2.86
N VAL A 118 19.66 -14.87 3.25
CA VAL A 118 18.35 -14.21 3.30
C VAL A 118 18.40 -12.99 4.23
N VAL A 119 18.96 -13.14 5.44
CA VAL A 119 19.11 -12.05 6.42
C VAL A 119 20.08 -10.97 5.91
N PHE A 120 21.15 -11.34 5.20
CA PHE A 120 22.05 -10.35 4.60
C PHE A 120 21.35 -9.48 3.58
N PHE A 121 20.53 -10.05 2.67
CA PHE A 121 19.80 -9.27 1.67
C PHE A 121 18.67 -8.46 2.28
N GLN A 122 17.99 -8.96 3.33
CA GLN A 122 17.07 -8.18 4.15
C GLN A 122 17.76 -6.95 4.75
N PHE A 123 18.91 -7.16 5.39
CA PHE A 123 19.68 -6.05 5.96
C PHE A 123 20.09 -5.03 4.89
N LEU A 124 20.53 -5.48 3.73
CA LEU A 124 20.95 -4.60 2.63
C LEU A 124 19.78 -3.73 2.14
N VAL A 125 18.59 -4.30 1.95
CA VAL A 125 17.37 -3.54 1.59
C VAL A 125 17.07 -2.48 2.63
N ILE A 126 17.08 -2.86 3.91
CA ILE A 126 16.79 -1.92 5.00
C ILE A 126 17.85 -0.83 5.03
N ALA A 127 19.13 -1.15 4.96
CA ALA A 127 20.21 -0.17 4.96
C ALA A 127 20.09 0.84 3.80
N LEU A 128 19.80 0.37 2.58
CA LEU A 128 19.55 1.23 1.41
C LEU A 128 18.33 2.14 1.62
N THR A 129 17.25 1.58 2.17
CA THR A 129 16.02 2.34 2.48
C THR A 129 16.30 3.43 3.52
N LEU A 130 16.97 3.09 4.63
CA LEU A 130 17.30 4.06 5.67
C LEU A 130 18.23 5.16 5.16
N ALA A 131 19.20 4.82 4.31
CA ALA A 131 20.08 5.81 3.68
C ALA A 131 19.28 6.80 2.81
N ALA A 132 18.27 6.31 2.07
CA ALA A 132 17.43 7.15 1.23
C ALA A 132 16.59 8.15 2.02
N ILE A 133 16.08 7.74 3.19
CA ILE A 133 15.18 8.59 4.00
C ILE A 133 15.88 9.42 5.07
N TRP A 134 17.17 9.18 5.30
CA TRP A 134 17.92 9.77 6.44
C TRP A 134 17.81 11.29 6.52
N LYS A 135 17.89 11.97 5.38
CA LYS A 135 17.88 13.43 5.27
C LYS A 135 16.49 14.05 5.01
N GLY A 136 15.40 13.27 5.14
CA GLY A 136 14.03 13.76 5.01
C GLY A 136 13.50 13.83 3.57
N ALA A 137 12.42 14.55 3.39
CA ALA A 137 11.61 14.55 2.17
C ALA A 137 12.40 14.89 0.90
N LYS A 138 13.28 15.88 0.93
CA LYS A 138 14.13 16.25 -0.23
C LYS A 138 15.06 15.12 -0.68
N ALA A 139 15.57 14.31 0.26
CA ALA A 139 16.40 13.16 -0.08
C ALA A 139 15.54 12.04 -0.69
N ILE A 140 14.38 11.79 -0.10
CA ILE A 140 13.39 10.81 -0.61
C ILE A 140 13.01 11.17 -2.05
N GLU A 141 12.68 12.43 -2.33
CA GLU A 141 12.32 12.91 -3.67
C GLU A 141 13.43 12.65 -4.69
N LYS A 142 14.67 13.03 -4.38
CA LYS A 142 15.83 12.80 -5.28
C LYS A 142 16.09 11.33 -5.54
N VAL A 143 16.05 10.50 -4.50
CA VAL A 143 16.28 9.05 -4.64
C VAL A 143 15.16 8.43 -5.45
N ASN A 144 13.89 8.73 -5.12
CA ASN A 144 12.76 8.21 -5.87
C ASN A 144 12.76 8.66 -7.33
N MET A 145 13.15 9.89 -7.63
CA MET A 145 13.27 10.38 -9.01
C MET A 145 14.25 9.51 -9.81
N VAL A 146 15.43 9.21 -9.26
CA VAL A 146 16.43 8.36 -9.91
C VAL A 146 15.91 6.93 -10.06
N LEU A 147 15.37 6.35 -8.99
CA LEU A 147 14.83 4.98 -9.01
C LEU A 147 13.68 4.85 -10.01
N MET A 148 12.75 5.80 -10.06
CA MET A 148 11.60 5.75 -10.94
C MET A 148 11.98 5.90 -12.41
N ILE A 149 12.85 6.87 -12.76
CA ILE A 149 13.33 7.01 -14.15
C ILE A 149 14.06 5.74 -14.60
N SER A 150 14.94 5.21 -13.75
CA SER A 150 15.66 3.96 -14.04
C SER A 150 14.70 2.78 -14.19
N LEU A 151 13.70 2.69 -13.31
CA LEU A 151 12.65 1.67 -13.38
C LEU A 151 11.89 1.73 -14.71
N PHE A 152 11.48 2.93 -15.16
CA PHE A 152 10.80 3.10 -16.45
C PHE A 152 11.67 2.60 -17.61
N VAL A 153 12.92 3.03 -17.66
CA VAL A 153 13.85 2.62 -18.73
C VAL A 153 14.01 1.09 -18.76
N LEU A 154 14.25 0.48 -17.61
CA LEU A 154 14.43 -0.97 -17.50
C LEU A 154 13.15 -1.74 -17.84
N LEU A 155 11.99 -1.25 -17.40
CA LEU A 155 10.71 -1.88 -17.66
C LEU A 155 10.33 -1.80 -19.15
N PHE A 156 10.52 -0.65 -19.80
CA PHE A 156 10.29 -0.53 -21.24
C PHE A 156 11.28 -1.36 -22.07
N MET A 157 12.53 -1.46 -21.62
CA MET A 157 13.50 -2.36 -22.25
C MET A 157 13.05 -3.84 -22.13
N SER A 158 12.62 -4.26 -20.94
CA SER A 158 12.10 -5.61 -20.72
C SER A 158 10.85 -5.86 -21.58
N LEU A 159 9.92 -4.90 -21.64
CA LEU A 159 8.72 -4.99 -22.47
C LEU A 159 9.10 -5.15 -23.96
N GLY A 160 10.00 -4.32 -24.48
CA GLY A 160 10.42 -4.39 -25.88
C GLY A 160 11.03 -5.73 -26.24
N LEU A 161 11.89 -6.27 -25.37
CA LEU A 161 12.49 -7.59 -25.57
C LEU A 161 11.46 -8.72 -25.46
N SER A 162 10.54 -8.65 -24.49
CA SER A 162 9.49 -9.66 -24.32
C SER A 162 8.52 -9.70 -25.50
N LEU A 163 8.09 -8.54 -25.99
CA LEU A 163 7.23 -8.43 -27.18
C LEU A 163 7.96 -8.93 -28.45
N TRP A 164 9.26 -8.67 -28.57
CA TRP A 164 10.05 -9.19 -29.68
C TRP A 164 10.15 -10.72 -29.63
N MET A 165 10.29 -11.29 -28.43
CA MET A 165 10.27 -12.75 -28.24
C MET A 165 8.89 -13.34 -28.55
N ASP A 166 7.81 -12.72 -28.04
CA ASP A 166 6.42 -13.13 -28.24
C ASP A 166 6.06 -13.11 -29.73
N PHE A 167 6.58 -12.13 -30.50
CA PHE A 167 6.34 -12.00 -31.93
C PHE A 167 7.23 -12.91 -32.80
N SER A 168 8.06 -13.76 -32.22
CA SER A 168 9.03 -14.58 -32.97
C SER A 168 8.41 -15.59 -33.94
N ASP A 169 7.16 -16.02 -33.69
CA ASP A 169 6.37 -16.91 -34.53
C ASP A 169 5.31 -16.17 -35.39
N GLY A 170 5.28 -14.83 -35.30
CA GLY A 170 4.35 -13.96 -36.04
C GLY A 170 3.06 -13.63 -35.30
N THR A 171 2.93 -14.09 -34.06
CA THR A 171 1.78 -13.79 -33.16
C THR A 171 2.25 -13.04 -31.91
N LEU A 172 1.32 -12.46 -31.15
CA LEU A 172 1.58 -11.80 -29.87
C LEU A 172 0.66 -12.45 -28.81
N ASP A 173 0.84 -13.73 -28.60
CA ASP A 173 -0.08 -14.55 -27.83
C ASP A 173 -0.18 -14.10 -26.35
N GLY A 174 0.94 -13.73 -25.74
CA GLY A 174 0.96 -13.20 -24.38
C GLY A 174 0.28 -11.83 -24.26
N ALA A 175 0.54 -10.95 -25.23
CA ALA A 175 -0.16 -9.66 -25.28
C ALA A 175 -1.65 -9.84 -25.59
N MET A 176 -2.00 -10.72 -26.50
CA MET A 176 -3.41 -11.04 -26.82
C MET A 176 -4.13 -11.64 -25.61
N PHE A 177 -3.51 -12.57 -24.89
CA PHE A 177 -4.07 -13.14 -23.67
C PHE A 177 -4.39 -12.04 -22.64
N MET A 178 -3.48 -11.07 -22.46
CA MET A 178 -3.69 -9.98 -21.49
C MET A 178 -4.90 -9.10 -21.82
N PHE A 179 -5.33 -9.01 -23.08
CA PHE A 179 -6.45 -8.15 -23.49
C PHE A 179 -7.67 -8.93 -23.97
N THR A 180 -7.58 -10.25 -24.09
CA THR A 180 -8.73 -11.07 -24.44
C THR A 180 -9.67 -11.21 -23.25
N VAL A 181 -10.94 -10.87 -23.48
CA VAL A 181 -11.99 -10.95 -22.47
C VAL A 181 -12.87 -12.16 -22.74
N ASP A 182 -13.07 -12.98 -21.72
CA ASP A 182 -14.09 -14.01 -21.68
C ASP A 182 -15.33 -13.46 -20.94
N PRO A 183 -16.45 -13.16 -21.64
CA PRO A 183 -17.63 -12.60 -21.02
C PRO A 183 -18.29 -13.51 -19.99
N ASP A 184 -18.13 -14.83 -20.11
CA ASP A 184 -18.75 -15.78 -19.18
C ASP A 184 -18.07 -15.73 -17.82
N MET A 185 -16.75 -15.56 -17.79
CA MET A 185 -15.98 -15.39 -16.56
C MET A 185 -16.31 -14.10 -15.80
N LEU A 186 -16.84 -13.05 -16.45
CA LEU A 186 -17.26 -11.82 -15.75
C LEU A 186 -18.40 -12.04 -14.76
N TRP A 187 -19.11 -13.14 -14.85
CA TRP A 187 -20.17 -13.50 -13.91
C TRP A 187 -19.67 -14.25 -12.67
N GLU A 188 -18.38 -14.58 -12.63
CA GLU A 188 -17.75 -15.23 -11.47
C GLU A 188 -17.41 -14.19 -10.38
N PRO A 189 -17.98 -14.30 -9.16
CA PRO A 189 -17.73 -13.34 -8.09
C PRO A 189 -16.26 -13.22 -7.70
N GLU A 190 -15.50 -14.30 -7.84
CA GLU A 190 -14.08 -14.36 -7.45
C GLU A 190 -13.23 -13.35 -8.22
N ILE A 191 -13.48 -13.17 -9.53
CA ILE A 191 -12.74 -12.21 -10.36
C ILE A 191 -12.96 -10.78 -9.86
N TRP A 192 -14.17 -10.44 -9.43
CA TRP A 192 -14.48 -9.13 -8.87
C TRP A 192 -13.81 -8.91 -7.52
N ILE A 193 -13.78 -9.93 -6.65
CA ILE A 193 -13.10 -9.88 -5.36
C ILE A 193 -11.60 -9.70 -5.55
N ASN A 194 -11.01 -10.46 -6.47
CA ASN A 194 -9.60 -10.36 -6.82
C ASN A 194 -9.26 -9.01 -7.46
N GLY A 195 -10.14 -8.47 -8.31
CA GLY A 195 -10.02 -7.15 -8.90
C GLY A 195 -10.04 -6.03 -7.85
N LEU A 196 -10.98 -6.08 -6.89
CA LEU A 196 -11.06 -5.15 -5.77
C LEU A 196 -9.80 -5.21 -4.89
N SER A 197 -9.42 -6.43 -4.49
CA SER A 197 -8.22 -6.66 -3.70
C SER A 197 -6.96 -6.11 -4.38
N GLN A 198 -6.77 -6.42 -5.66
CA GLN A 198 -5.60 -5.94 -6.41
C GLN A 198 -5.61 -4.43 -6.58
N SER A 199 -6.76 -3.80 -6.81
CA SER A 199 -6.86 -2.34 -6.92
C SER A 199 -6.49 -1.64 -5.61
N ALA A 200 -7.02 -2.12 -4.48
CA ALA A 200 -6.71 -1.58 -3.16
C ALA A 200 -5.20 -1.69 -2.82
N TRP A 201 -4.62 -2.87 -3.04
CA TRP A 201 -3.19 -3.12 -2.81
C TRP A 201 -2.29 -2.30 -3.73
N SER A 202 -2.60 -2.29 -5.02
CA SER A 202 -1.79 -1.62 -6.03
C SER A 202 -1.67 -0.11 -5.78
N CYS A 203 -2.77 0.54 -5.46
CA CYS A 203 -2.81 1.98 -5.18
C CYS A 203 -2.44 2.35 -3.75
N SER A 204 -2.10 1.37 -2.88
CA SER A 204 -1.88 1.60 -1.44
C SER A 204 -3.05 2.33 -0.76
N ALA A 205 -4.27 2.18 -1.28
CA ALA A 205 -5.45 2.84 -0.77
C ALA A 205 -5.86 2.27 0.60
N GLY A 206 -5.93 3.12 1.60
CA GLY A 206 -6.17 2.72 2.99
C GLY A 206 -4.90 2.45 3.81
N MET A 207 -3.70 2.56 3.22
CA MET A 207 -2.44 2.31 3.93
C MET A 207 -1.96 3.50 4.78
N GLY A 208 -2.51 4.70 4.60
CA GLY A 208 -2.01 5.91 5.26
C GLY A 208 -0.75 6.48 4.62
N MET A 209 -0.28 5.89 3.51
CA MET A 209 0.90 6.39 2.80
C MET A 209 0.62 7.74 2.14
N ALA A 210 -0.55 7.89 1.51
CA ALA A 210 -0.96 9.16 0.93
C ALA A 210 -1.15 10.24 2.00
N ILE A 211 -1.66 9.90 3.20
CA ILE A 211 -1.68 10.82 4.35
C ILE A 211 -0.25 11.30 4.65
N THR A 212 0.71 10.38 4.74
CA THR A 212 2.09 10.69 5.11
C THR A 212 2.78 11.61 4.10
N TYR A 213 2.61 11.36 2.80
CA TYR A 213 3.18 12.22 1.76
C TYR A 213 2.47 13.56 1.64
N ALA A 214 1.15 13.59 1.87
CA ALA A 214 0.38 14.82 1.84
C ALA A 214 0.76 15.82 2.95
N VAL A 215 1.44 15.37 4.01
CA VAL A 215 2.04 16.27 5.00
C VAL A 215 3.04 17.24 4.35
N TYR A 216 3.72 16.80 3.30
CA TYR A 216 4.76 17.57 2.58
C TYR A 216 4.21 18.35 1.38
N MET A 217 2.93 18.18 1.02
CA MET A 217 2.30 18.91 -0.09
C MET A 217 2.21 20.41 0.21
N ARG A 218 2.33 21.24 -0.83
CA ARG A 218 2.07 22.67 -0.71
C ARG A 218 0.58 22.94 -0.46
N LYS A 219 0.25 24.11 0.10
CA LYS A 219 -1.13 24.48 0.40
C LYS A 219 -1.99 24.61 -0.86
N ASP A 220 -1.38 25.05 -1.96
CA ASP A 220 -1.98 25.31 -3.27
C ASP A 220 -2.05 24.07 -4.19
N GLU A 221 -1.48 22.94 -3.79
CA GLU A 221 -1.53 21.72 -4.61
C GLU A 221 -2.92 21.11 -4.68
N ASP A 222 -3.32 20.69 -5.89
CA ASP A 222 -4.59 20.02 -6.13
C ASP A 222 -4.57 18.58 -5.59
N THR A 223 -5.43 18.33 -4.62
CA THR A 223 -5.57 17.02 -3.98
C THR A 223 -6.15 15.97 -4.93
N VAL A 224 -7.13 16.37 -5.73
CA VAL A 224 -7.88 15.45 -6.61
C VAL A 224 -7.03 15.07 -7.82
N LEU A 225 -6.39 16.05 -8.45
CA LEU A 225 -5.48 15.82 -9.58
C LEU A 225 -4.33 14.88 -9.17
N ASN A 226 -3.74 15.09 -7.99
CA ASN A 226 -2.69 14.21 -7.46
C ASN A 226 -3.18 12.78 -7.25
N ALA A 227 -4.39 12.57 -6.71
CA ALA A 227 -4.95 11.24 -6.50
C ALA A 227 -5.22 10.51 -7.83
N PHE A 228 -5.81 11.19 -8.81
CA PHE A 228 -6.02 10.62 -10.14
C PHE A 228 -4.70 10.31 -10.85
N THR A 229 -3.74 11.24 -10.81
CA THR A 229 -2.41 11.03 -11.41
C THR A 229 -1.71 9.83 -10.77
N MET A 230 -1.73 9.73 -9.45
CA MET A 230 -1.15 8.59 -8.73
C MET A 230 -1.82 7.28 -9.13
N GLY A 231 -3.16 7.20 -9.12
CA GLY A 231 -3.89 5.98 -9.43
C GLY A 231 -3.69 5.54 -10.88
N LEU A 232 -3.81 6.45 -11.84
CA LEU A 232 -3.67 6.15 -13.27
C LEU A 232 -2.23 5.80 -13.65
N ALA A 233 -1.24 6.57 -13.17
CA ALA A 233 0.16 6.28 -13.43
C ALA A 233 0.56 4.92 -12.83
N ASN A 234 0.14 4.65 -11.60
CA ASN A 234 0.37 3.36 -10.94
C ASN A 234 -0.20 2.19 -11.77
N ASN A 235 -1.44 2.30 -12.25
CA ASN A 235 -2.06 1.25 -13.04
C ASN A 235 -1.43 1.11 -14.43
N SER A 236 -0.97 2.19 -15.03
CA SER A 236 -0.21 2.14 -16.30
C SER A 236 1.07 1.31 -16.17
N ILE A 237 1.81 1.47 -15.07
CA ILE A 237 2.98 0.63 -14.77
C ILE A 237 2.58 -0.85 -14.63
N SER A 238 1.45 -1.14 -14.00
CA SER A 238 0.95 -2.51 -13.88
C SER A 238 0.71 -3.16 -15.25
N VAL A 239 0.07 -2.42 -16.17
CA VAL A 239 -0.20 -2.91 -17.54
C VAL A 239 1.10 -3.17 -18.29
N ILE A 240 2.06 -2.24 -18.24
CA ILE A 240 3.38 -2.39 -18.89
C ILE A 240 4.12 -3.61 -18.33
N ALA A 241 4.12 -3.79 -17.00
CA ALA A 241 4.76 -4.94 -16.37
C ALA A 241 4.03 -6.26 -16.68
N GLY A 242 2.70 -6.24 -16.70
CA GLY A 242 1.90 -7.39 -17.10
C GLY A 242 2.20 -7.85 -18.50
N LEU A 243 2.23 -6.92 -19.47
CA LEU A 243 2.63 -7.20 -20.84
C LEU A 243 4.04 -7.81 -20.91
N ALA A 244 5.02 -7.20 -20.23
CA ALA A 244 6.40 -7.70 -20.26
C ALA A 244 6.50 -9.12 -19.72
N VAL A 245 5.82 -9.43 -18.62
CA VAL A 245 5.89 -10.76 -17.99
C VAL A 245 5.10 -11.80 -18.79
N LEU A 246 3.86 -11.49 -19.21
CA LEU A 246 3.02 -12.44 -19.93
C LEU A 246 3.61 -12.74 -21.32
N SER A 247 4.00 -11.72 -22.09
CA SER A 247 4.64 -11.94 -23.38
C SER A 247 5.91 -12.78 -23.27
N ALA A 248 6.73 -12.59 -22.24
CA ALA A 248 7.92 -13.42 -22.02
C ALA A 248 7.55 -14.88 -21.74
N ILE A 249 6.55 -15.12 -20.89
CA ILE A 249 6.11 -16.50 -20.55
C ILE A 249 5.53 -17.21 -21.79
N PHE A 250 4.63 -16.52 -22.53
CA PHE A 250 4.02 -17.12 -23.71
C PHE A 250 5.02 -17.40 -24.84
N ALA A 251 6.07 -16.59 -24.95
CA ALA A 251 7.12 -16.78 -25.95
C ALA A 251 7.96 -18.06 -25.73
N VAL A 252 8.06 -18.55 -24.49
CA VAL A 252 9.08 -19.57 -24.15
C VAL A 252 8.49 -20.80 -23.48
N SER A 253 7.43 -20.66 -22.67
CA SER A 253 6.84 -21.77 -21.93
C SER A 253 6.13 -22.75 -22.87
N SER A 254 6.34 -24.04 -22.66
CA SER A 254 5.61 -25.10 -23.36
C SER A 254 4.13 -25.20 -22.97
N ASP A 255 3.78 -24.72 -21.76
CA ASP A 255 2.42 -24.58 -21.26
C ASP A 255 2.29 -23.23 -20.54
N PRO A 256 2.09 -22.14 -21.31
CA PRO A 256 2.00 -20.79 -20.75
C PRO A 256 0.84 -20.65 -19.76
N LEU A 257 -0.33 -21.25 -20.06
CA LEU A 257 -1.50 -21.15 -19.20
C LEU A 257 -1.28 -21.82 -17.86
N ALA A 258 -0.72 -23.03 -17.81
CA ALA A 258 -0.38 -23.67 -16.56
C ALA A 258 0.65 -22.86 -15.76
N THR A 259 1.61 -22.25 -16.45
CA THR A 259 2.63 -21.40 -15.82
C THR A 259 2.00 -20.16 -15.17
N VAL A 260 1.12 -19.43 -15.85
CA VAL A 260 0.54 -18.19 -15.32
C VAL A 260 -0.57 -18.44 -14.31
N THR A 261 -1.29 -19.58 -14.40
CA THR A 261 -2.36 -19.94 -13.44
C THR A 261 -1.81 -20.58 -12.17
N GLY A 262 -0.59 -21.09 -12.17
CA GLY A 262 0.06 -21.76 -11.04
C GLY A 262 0.22 -20.89 -9.76
N GLY A 263 -0.11 -19.61 -9.85
CA GLY A 263 -0.50 -18.71 -8.73
C GLY A 263 0.55 -18.41 -7.66
N SER A 264 1.69 -19.06 -7.63
CA SER A 264 2.65 -18.92 -6.54
C SER A 264 3.62 -17.74 -6.72
N SER A 265 4.17 -17.24 -5.60
CA SER A 265 5.28 -16.28 -5.59
C SER A 265 6.50 -16.82 -6.36
N ALA A 266 6.56 -18.13 -6.50
CA ALA A 266 7.57 -18.86 -7.23
C ALA A 266 7.64 -18.50 -8.73
N ILE A 267 6.52 -18.10 -9.36
CA ILE A 267 6.53 -17.74 -10.79
C ILE A 267 7.62 -16.71 -11.09
N THR A 268 7.73 -15.66 -10.30
CA THR A 268 8.69 -14.59 -10.55
C THR A 268 10.14 -15.03 -10.33
N PHE A 269 10.40 -15.94 -9.39
CA PHE A 269 11.75 -16.33 -9.01
C PHE A 269 12.16 -17.70 -9.58
N LEU A 270 11.22 -18.48 -10.10
CA LEU A 270 11.46 -19.75 -10.75
C LEU A 270 11.22 -19.68 -12.27
N ALA A 271 9.98 -19.40 -12.68
CA ALA A 271 9.62 -19.44 -14.09
C ALA A 271 10.26 -18.30 -14.91
N LEU A 272 10.26 -17.06 -14.42
CA LEU A 272 10.87 -15.96 -15.19
C LEU A 272 12.37 -16.12 -15.44
N PRO A 273 13.22 -16.57 -14.50
CA PRO A 273 14.60 -16.90 -14.82
C PRO A 273 14.77 -17.94 -15.92
N GLU A 274 13.96 -19.00 -15.93
CA GLU A 274 13.97 -20.02 -17.00
C GLU A 274 13.61 -19.43 -18.35
N VAL A 275 12.57 -18.57 -18.37
CA VAL A 275 12.16 -17.85 -19.58
C VAL A 275 13.26 -16.90 -20.06
N PHE A 276 13.85 -16.11 -19.17
CA PHE A 276 14.90 -15.16 -19.53
C PHE A 276 16.21 -15.83 -19.96
N ALA A 277 16.51 -17.03 -19.45
CA ALA A 277 17.66 -17.80 -19.89
C ALA A 277 17.58 -18.20 -21.38
N GLN A 278 16.39 -18.27 -21.95
CA GLN A 278 16.14 -18.60 -23.35
C GLN A 278 16.03 -17.38 -24.27
N ALA A 279 16.26 -16.15 -23.74
CA ALA A 279 16.18 -14.94 -24.53
C ALA A 279 17.19 -14.97 -25.71
N PRO A 280 16.78 -14.52 -26.91
CA PRO A 280 17.64 -14.54 -28.09
C PRO A 280 18.82 -13.58 -27.95
N GLY A 281 19.90 -13.81 -28.71
CA GLY A 281 21.10 -12.97 -28.69
C GLY A 281 22.31 -13.63 -27.99
N GLY A 282 22.32 -14.95 -27.89
CA GLY A 282 23.38 -15.71 -27.21
C GLY A 282 23.45 -15.37 -25.72
N ALA A 283 24.65 -15.16 -25.18
CA ALA A 283 24.79 -14.81 -23.77
C ALA A 283 24.31 -13.40 -23.38
N VAL A 284 24.16 -12.48 -24.36
CA VAL A 284 23.83 -11.08 -24.10
C VAL A 284 22.33 -10.90 -23.79
N GLY A 285 21.45 -11.58 -24.53
CA GLY A 285 20.01 -11.51 -24.32
C GLY A 285 19.58 -11.94 -22.91
N PRO A 286 19.92 -13.18 -22.49
CA PRO A 286 19.67 -13.64 -21.12
C PRO A 286 20.24 -12.71 -20.04
N PHE A 287 21.47 -12.23 -20.20
CA PHE A 287 22.10 -11.30 -19.27
C PHE A 287 21.29 -9.99 -19.12
N ILE A 288 20.88 -9.38 -20.24
CA ILE A 288 20.12 -8.14 -20.24
C ILE A 288 18.73 -8.35 -19.60
N MET A 289 18.01 -9.39 -20.02
CA MET A 289 16.67 -9.69 -19.50
C MET A 289 16.71 -9.95 -18.00
N MET A 290 17.58 -10.84 -17.56
CA MET A 290 17.72 -11.24 -16.16
C MET A 290 18.10 -10.04 -15.28
N THR A 291 19.22 -9.40 -15.65
CA THR A 291 19.78 -8.29 -14.86
C THR A 291 18.85 -7.07 -14.88
N GLY A 292 18.34 -6.71 -16.06
CA GLY A 292 17.45 -5.56 -16.23
C GLY A 292 16.13 -5.72 -15.47
N PHE A 293 15.48 -6.86 -15.60
CA PHE A 293 14.22 -7.12 -14.92
C PHE A 293 14.35 -7.13 -13.37
N PHE A 294 15.33 -7.88 -12.84
CA PHE A 294 15.50 -7.95 -11.38
C PHE A 294 16.05 -6.66 -10.78
N LEU A 295 16.79 -5.85 -11.54
CA LEU A 295 17.15 -4.50 -11.12
C LEU A 295 15.91 -3.60 -11.07
N ALA A 296 15.05 -3.63 -12.09
CA ALA A 296 13.78 -2.90 -12.10
C ALA A 296 12.90 -3.30 -10.92
N LEU A 297 12.76 -4.60 -10.68
CA LEU A 297 11.99 -5.14 -9.56
C LEU A 297 12.57 -4.72 -8.20
N SER A 298 13.91 -4.67 -8.07
CA SER A 298 14.60 -4.18 -6.88
C SER A 298 14.35 -2.70 -6.63
N PHE A 299 14.36 -1.87 -7.66
CA PHE A 299 14.03 -0.45 -7.55
C PHE A 299 12.57 -0.23 -7.15
N ALA A 300 11.64 -0.97 -7.75
CA ALA A 300 10.24 -0.95 -7.36
C ALA A 300 10.03 -1.38 -5.90
N ALA A 301 10.76 -2.39 -5.44
CA ALA A 301 10.72 -2.83 -4.06
C ALA A 301 11.28 -1.77 -3.08
N LEU A 302 12.39 -1.14 -3.43
CA LEU A 302 13.01 -0.08 -2.61
C LEU A 302 12.10 1.15 -2.49
N THR A 303 11.44 1.60 -3.57
CA THR A 303 10.51 2.74 -3.49
C THR A 303 9.33 2.45 -2.55
N SER A 304 8.81 1.22 -2.57
CA SER A 304 7.76 0.79 -1.65
C SER A 304 8.25 0.75 -0.19
N MET A 305 9.47 0.25 0.04
CA MET A 305 10.09 0.24 1.37
C MET A 305 10.31 1.65 1.91
N ILE A 306 10.77 2.58 1.08
CA ILE A 306 10.94 4.01 1.43
C ILE A 306 9.61 4.56 1.95
N SER A 307 8.50 4.33 1.27
CA SER A 307 7.18 4.81 1.65
C SER A 307 6.69 4.22 2.97
N THR A 308 6.86 2.91 3.13
CA THR A 308 6.48 2.18 4.35
C THR A 308 7.26 2.67 5.59
N VAL A 309 8.57 2.84 5.44
CA VAL A 309 9.43 3.30 6.55
C VAL A 309 9.16 4.77 6.88
N GLU A 310 8.99 5.64 5.88
CA GLU A 310 8.69 7.06 6.08
C GLU A 310 7.39 7.27 6.87
N LEU A 311 6.35 6.48 6.58
CA LEU A 311 5.09 6.52 7.31
C LEU A 311 5.30 6.29 8.83
N CYS A 312 6.08 5.30 9.20
CA CYS A 312 6.40 5.02 10.60
C CYS A 312 7.25 6.13 11.21
N VAL A 313 8.30 6.54 10.51
CA VAL A 313 9.22 7.62 10.93
C VAL A 313 8.45 8.92 11.17
N ARG A 314 7.53 9.28 10.27
CA ARG A 314 6.72 10.50 10.42
C ARG A 314 5.93 10.51 11.73
N ASN A 315 5.28 9.39 12.08
CA ASN A 315 4.54 9.30 13.34
C ASN A 315 5.46 9.44 14.57
N PHE A 316 6.68 8.90 14.54
CA PHE A 316 7.67 9.11 15.62
C PHE A 316 8.13 10.57 15.73
N VAL A 317 8.37 11.23 14.59
CA VAL A 317 8.76 12.65 14.55
C VAL A 317 7.63 13.51 15.13
N ASP A 318 6.38 13.26 14.77
CA ASP A 318 5.22 13.96 15.32
C ASP A 318 5.07 13.77 16.84
N HIS A 319 5.59 12.65 17.39
CA HIS A 319 5.65 12.42 18.82
C HIS A 319 6.86 13.04 19.52
N GLY A 320 7.65 13.85 18.79
CA GLY A 320 8.77 14.61 19.36
C GLY A 320 10.11 13.87 19.38
N TYR A 321 10.24 12.73 18.67
CA TYR A 321 11.54 12.11 18.44
C TYR A 321 12.26 12.83 17.29
N ASN A 322 13.59 12.97 17.41
CA ASN A 322 14.37 13.45 16.27
C ASN A 322 14.34 12.42 15.12
N ARG A 323 14.55 12.89 13.89
CA ARG A 323 14.44 12.06 12.70
C ARG A 323 15.40 10.87 12.71
N GLU A 324 16.65 11.10 13.06
CA GLU A 324 17.69 10.06 13.09
C GLU A 324 17.31 8.90 14.00
N LYS A 325 16.83 9.21 15.21
CA LYS A 325 16.34 8.21 16.17
C LYS A 325 15.12 7.49 15.65
N SER A 326 14.19 8.21 15.01
CA SER A 326 12.99 7.64 14.43
C SER A 326 13.31 6.65 13.30
N VAL A 327 14.25 7.03 12.41
CA VAL A 327 14.74 6.17 11.33
C VAL A 327 15.42 4.92 11.89
N ALA A 328 16.30 5.07 12.88
CA ALA A 328 17.00 3.95 13.50
C ALA A 328 16.04 2.97 14.21
N ILE A 329 15.08 3.47 14.98
CA ILE A 329 14.06 2.64 15.67
C ILE A 329 13.23 1.88 14.64
N THR A 330 12.75 2.56 13.61
CA THR A 330 11.92 1.93 12.57
C THR A 330 12.68 0.87 11.80
N GLY A 331 13.92 1.16 11.39
CA GLY A 331 14.78 0.20 10.71
C GLY A 331 15.08 -1.03 11.56
N ALA A 332 15.41 -0.83 12.83
CA ALA A 332 15.64 -1.93 13.77
C ALA A 332 14.37 -2.78 13.99
N ALA A 333 13.20 -2.15 14.10
CA ALA A 333 11.94 -2.86 14.25
C ALA A 333 11.63 -3.71 13.00
N ILE A 334 11.76 -3.14 11.79
CA ILE A 334 11.53 -3.86 10.54
C ILE A 334 12.51 -5.03 10.40
N PHE A 335 13.77 -4.82 10.75
CA PHE A 335 14.75 -5.90 10.72
C PHE A 335 14.38 -7.03 11.68
N LEU A 336 14.18 -6.70 12.97
CA LEU A 336 13.97 -7.70 14.02
C LEU A 336 12.64 -8.46 13.86
N PHE A 337 11.53 -7.75 13.57
CA PHE A 337 10.23 -8.39 13.37
C PHE A 337 10.09 -9.08 12.00
N GLY A 338 10.97 -8.75 11.06
CA GLY A 338 11.09 -9.45 9.79
C GLY A 338 11.90 -10.75 9.86
N LEU A 339 12.85 -10.88 10.81
CA LEU A 339 13.71 -12.06 10.92
C LEU A 339 12.94 -13.40 10.89
N PRO A 340 11.82 -13.59 11.61
CA PRO A 340 11.09 -14.86 11.55
C PRO A 340 10.67 -15.25 10.13
N SER A 341 10.33 -14.30 9.27
CA SER A 341 9.99 -14.59 7.87
C SER A 341 11.19 -15.02 7.02
N ALA A 342 12.42 -14.87 7.52
CA ALA A 342 13.62 -15.31 6.82
C ALA A 342 13.94 -16.79 7.01
N PHE A 343 13.54 -17.40 8.14
CA PHE A 343 14.00 -18.75 8.47
C PHE A 343 13.03 -19.60 9.31
N VAL A 344 11.88 -19.04 9.76
CA VAL A 344 10.92 -19.83 10.55
C VAL A 344 9.93 -20.53 9.60
N TRP A 345 9.72 -21.82 9.83
CA TRP A 345 8.80 -22.66 9.05
C TRP A 345 9.06 -22.64 7.54
N ILE A 346 10.32 -22.76 7.12
CA ILE A 346 10.64 -23.03 5.72
C ILE A 346 10.23 -24.46 5.41
N LYS A 347 9.25 -24.62 4.54
CA LYS A 347 8.71 -25.92 4.11
C LYS A 347 8.88 -26.07 2.60
N LEU A 348 8.96 -27.32 2.17
CA LEU A 348 8.83 -27.67 0.76
C LEU A 348 7.35 -27.95 0.45
N ASP A 349 6.86 -27.40 -0.65
CA ASP A 349 5.54 -27.74 -1.18
C ASP A 349 5.54 -29.12 -1.85
N SER A 350 4.40 -29.54 -2.43
CA SER A 350 4.26 -30.80 -3.12
C SER A 350 5.15 -30.92 -4.38
N ALA A 351 5.60 -29.81 -4.95
CA ALA A 351 6.52 -29.74 -6.08
C ALA A 351 7.99 -29.65 -5.63
N GLY A 352 8.27 -29.70 -4.33
CA GLY A 352 9.62 -29.59 -3.77
C GLY A 352 10.17 -28.17 -3.73
N VAL A 353 9.33 -27.16 -3.87
CA VAL A 353 9.71 -25.74 -3.81
C VAL A 353 9.68 -25.25 -2.38
N ALA A 354 10.78 -24.66 -1.90
CA ALA A 354 10.88 -24.08 -0.58
C ALA A 354 10.09 -22.77 -0.49
N PHE A 355 9.37 -22.60 0.61
CA PHE A 355 8.68 -21.35 0.92
C PHE A 355 8.70 -21.07 2.43
N PRO A 356 8.92 -19.81 2.87
CA PRO A 356 8.85 -19.44 4.29
C PRO A 356 7.38 -19.24 4.71
N GLU A 357 6.78 -20.27 5.30
CA GLU A 357 5.37 -20.26 5.72
C GLU A 357 5.05 -19.12 6.71
N PHE A 358 6.00 -18.75 7.58
CA PHE A 358 5.81 -17.63 8.50
C PHE A 358 5.64 -16.28 7.78
N LEU A 359 6.26 -16.11 6.61
CA LEU A 359 6.04 -14.92 5.77
C LEU A 359 4.58 -14.84 5.31
N GLU A 360 4.02 -15.97 4.88
CA GLU A 360 2.61 -16.07 4.49
C GLU A 360 1.67 -15.76 5.65
N VAL A 361 1.99 -16.27 6.84
CA VAL A 361 1.24 -15.94 8.08
C VAL A 361 1.24 -14.43 8.35
N GLN A 362 2.38 -13.77 8.23
CA GLN A 362 2.46 -12.31 8.39
C GLN A 362 1.66 -11.58 7.31
N ASP A 363 1.72 -12.04 6.06
CA ASP A 363 0.95 -11.45 4.96
C ASP A 363 -0.56 -11.58 5.22
N HIS A 364 -1.04 -12.74 5.63
CA HIS A 364 -2.45 -12.95 5.97
C HIS A 364 -2.90 -12.04 7.13
N ILE A 365 -2.16 -12.00 8.24
CA ILE A 365 -2.54 -11.19 9.41
C ILE A 365 -2.57 -9.69 9.04
N TRP A 366 -1.51 -9.17 8.47
CA TRP A 366 -1.37 -7.73 8.23
C TRP A 366 -2.00 -7.28 6.92
N GLY A 367 -2.00 -8.13 5.91
CA GLY A 367 -2.63 -7.86 4.63
C GLY A 367 -4.15 -7.70 4.72
N TYR A 368 -4.82 -8.58 5.44
CA TYR A 368 -6.26 -8.39 5.72
C TYR A 368 -6.51 -7.23 6.70
N GLY A 369 -5.60 -7.01 7.65
CA GLY A 369 -5.64 -5.88 8.57
C GLY A 369 -5.63 -4.50 7.87
N LEU A 370 -5.06 -4.43 6.67
CA LEU A 370 -5.05 -3.25 5.82
C LEU A 370 -6.47 -2.80 5.43
N MET A 371 -7.37 -3.73 5.17
CA MET A 371 -8.75 -3.39 4.79
C MET A 371 -9.45 -2.60 5.91
N PHE A 372 -9.17 -2.93 7.18
CA PHE A 372 -9.66 -2.15 8.32
C PHE A 372 -9.03 -0.76 8.41
N SER A 373 -7.79 -0.57 7.97
CA SER A 373 -7.21 0.78 7.87
C SER A 373 -8.00 1.66 6.92
N GLY A 374 -8.41 1.13 5.76
CA GLY A 374 -9.31 1.82 4.82
C GLY A 374 -10.67 2.15 5.44
N LEU A 375 -11.25 1.20 6.18
CA LEU A 375 -12.51 1.44 6.90
C LEU A 375 -12.37 2.56 7.95
N PHE A 376 -11.25 2.63 8.66
CA PHE A 376 -11.00 3.67 9.65
C PHE A 376 -10.84 5.04 8.99
N ILE A 377 -10.26 5.14 7.80
CA ILE A 377 -10.21 6.38 7.02
C ILE A 377 -11.63 6.82 6.64
N ALA A 378 -12.44 5.92 6.08
CA ALA A 378 -13.84 6.21 5.78
C ALA A 378 -14.63 6.61 7.04
N PHE A 379 -14.44 5.90 8.15
CA PHE A 379 -15.03 6.25 9.45
C PHE A 379 -14.66 7.67 9.90
N SER A 380 -13.42 8.10 9.69
CA SER A 380 -12.98 9.45 10.05
C SER A 380 -13.75 10.52 9.28
N ILE A 381 -14.04 10.25 8.00
CA ILE A 381 -14.86 11.14 7.16
C ILE A 381 -16.30 11.17 7.66
N TRP A 382 -16.89 10.02 7.95
CA TRP A 382 -18.25 9.92 8.49
C TRP A 382 -18.37 10.62 9.84
N LYS A 383 -17.39 10.43 10.71
CA LYS A 383 -17.36 11.08 12.04
C LYS A 383 -17.21 12.57 11.92
N TYR A 384 -16.32 13.07 11.04
CA TYR A 384 -16.18 14.48 10.75
C TYR A 384 -17.51 15.08 10.26
N GLY A 385 -18.14 14.47 9.27
CA GLY A 385 -19.43 14.92 8.74
C GLY A 385 -20.53 14.98 9.80
N TYR A 386 -20.57 13.99 10.69
CA TYR A 386 -21.50 13.97 11.82
C TYR A 386 -21.26 15.12 12.80
N ILE A 387 -20.00 15.35 13.18
CA ILE A 387 -19.63 16.43 14.10
C ILE A 387 -19.97 17.79 13.47
N ARG A 388 -19.61 17.99 12.21
CA ARG A 388 -19.86 19.23 11.47
C ARG A 388 -21.36 19.55 11.37
N TRP A 389 -22.17 18.55 11.03
CA TRP A 389 -23.63 18.70 11.02
C TRP A 389 -24.18 19.04 12.39
N LYS A 390 -23.76 18.35 13.46
CA LYS A 390 -24.19 18.63 14.83
C LYS A 390 -23.89 20.07 15.24
N ALA A 391 -22.72 20.58 14.92
CA ALA A 391 -22.33 21.95 15.21
C ALA A 391 -23.23 22.97 14.50
N GLN A 392 -23.55 22.73 13.22
CA GLN A 392 -24.44 23.60 12.47
C GLN A 392 -25.89 23.55 12.97
N VAL A 393 -26.36 22.39 13.43
CA VAL A 393 -27.68 22.28 14.09
C VAL A 393 -27.70 23.09 15.38
N ALA A 394 -26.63 23.01 16.18
CA ALA A 394 -26.52 23.78 17.42
C ALA A 394 -26.47 25.32 17.18
N ALA A 395 -25.85 25.74 16.09
CA ALA A 395 -25.80 27.12 15.64
C ALA A 395 -27.11 27.61 14.97
N GLY A 396 -28.08 26.70 14.72
CA GLY A 396 -29.32 27.02 14.00
C GLY A 396 -29.15 27.16 12.48
N GLU A 397 -28.01 26.75 11.94
CA GLU A 397 -27.65 26.88 10.51
C GLU A 397 -28.09 25.66 9.67
N ALA A 398 -28.37 24.52 10.30
CA ALA A 398 -28.81 23.30 9.61
C ALA A 398 -30.03 22.67 10.33
N PRO A 399 -30.89 21.96 9.56
CA PRO A 399 -31.99 21.22 10.16
C PRO A 399 -31.51 20.00 10.92
N GLY A 400 -32.18 19.65 12.01
CA GLY A 400 -31.94 18.41 12.75
C GLY A 400 -32.42 17.16 12.01
N GLY A 401 -32.04 16.00 12.54
CA GLY A 401 -32.46 14.70 12.04
C GLY A 401 -31.75 14.24 10.75
N LEU A 402 -32.13 13.06 10.25
CA LEU A 402 -31.49 12.41 9.10
C LEU A 402 -31.44 13.29 7.85
N LYS A 403 -32.51 14.06 7.59
CA LYS A 403 -32.56 14.96 6.42
C LYS A 403 -31.46 16.03 6.48
N GLY A 404 -31.20 16.60 7.66
CA GLY A 404 -30.13 17.57 7.84
C GLY A 404 -28.76 16.94 7.69
N TYR A 405 -28.53 15.77 8.27
CA TYR A 405 -27.29 15.04 8.12
C TYR A 405 -27.00 14.70 6.65
N LEU A 406 -27.96 14.16 5.90
CA LEU A 406 -27.80 13.84 4.47
C LEU A 406 -27.59 15.09 3.60
N GLY A 407 -28.10 16.25 4.04
CA GLY A 407 -27.93 17.52 3.32
C GLY A 407 -26.59 18.19 3.54
N VAL A 408 -26.06 18.13 4.76
CA VAL A 408 -24.87 18.89 5.19
C VAL A 408 -23.75 17.96 5.64
N GLY A 409 -24.02 16.99 6.52
CA GLY A 409 -22.98 16.17 7.11
C GLY A 409 -22.27 15.28 6.10
N VAL A 410 -23.01 14.73 5.14
CA VAL A 410 -22.43 13.84 4.12
C VAL A 410 -21.49 14.58 3.17
N SER A 411 -21.78 15.82 2.82
CA SER A 411 -20.93 16.61 1.92
C SER A 411 -19.83 17.39 2.65
N ALA A 412 -19.89 17.49 3.97
CA ALA A 412 -19.04 18.38 4.75
C ALA A 412 -17.55 18.18 4.49
N PHE A 413 -17.06 16.94 4.49
CA PHE A 413 -15.65 16.67 4.27
C PHE A 413 -15.19 17.08 2.87
N ARG A 414 -16.01 16.80 1.86
CA ARG A 414 -15.73 17.17 0.46
C ARG A 414 -15.67 18.70 0.30
N ASP A 415 -16.66 19.40 0.85
CA ASP A 415 -16.79 20.84 0.67
C ASP A 415 -15.75 21.61 1.50
N ASP A 416 -15.40 21.12 2.70
CA ASP A 416 -14.44 21.79 3.60
C ASP A 416 -12.97 21.49 3.25
N PHE A 417 -12.63 20.33 2.64
CA PHE A 417 -11.23 19.90 2.50
C PHE A 417 -10.82 19.43 1.08
N ILE A 418 -11.74 18.96 0.25
CA ILE A 418 -11.43 18.53 -1.10
C ILE A 418 -11.64 19.67 -2.09
N ASN A 419 -12.86 20.22 -2.15
CA ASN A 419 -13.22 21.30 -3.08
C ASN A 419 -12.81 22.67 -2.53
N THR A 420 -11.56 22.84 -2.18
CA THR A 420 -11.02 24.15 -1.76
C THR A 420 -10.58 24.94 -2.99
N GLY A 421 -10.60 26.28 -2.92
CA GLY A 421 -10.57 27.21 -4.05
C GLY A 421 -9.43 27.09 -5.08
N ASP A 422 -8.42 26.25 -4.82
CA ASP A 422 -7.24 26.10 -5.68
C ASP A 422 -7.21 24.77 -6.46
N ASN A 423 -8.32 24.01 -6.47
CA ASN A 423 -8.38 22.73 -7.19
C ASN A 423 -8.81 22.91 -8.65
N ASP A 424 -8.05 22.34 -9.58
CA ASP A 424 -8.41 22.25 -11.02
C ASP A 424 -9.59 21.30 -11.23
N ILE A 425 -9.73 20.26 -10.37
CA ILE A 425 -10.78 19.26 -10.45
C ILE A 425 -11.71 19.38 -9.24
N VAL A 426 -12.97 19.72 -9.51
CA VAL A 426 -14.02 19.76 -8.48
C VAL A 426 -14.75 18.43 -8.40
N VAL A 427 -14.81 17.86 -7.21
CA VAL A 427 -15.45 16.57 -6.94
C VAL A 427 -16.94 16.76 -6.63
N GLY A 428 -17.78 16.05 -7.37
CA GLY A 428 -19.23 16.08 -7.19
C GLY A 428 -19.72 15.13 -6.09
N ARG A 429 -21.04 15.07 -5.93
CA ARG A 429 -21.73 14.16 -4.97
C ARG A 429 -21.47 12.66 -5.22
N TRP A 430 -20.95 12.30 -6.38
CA TRP A 430 -20.56 10.91 -6.68
C TRP A 430 -19.54 10.38 -5.67
N TRP A 431 -18.62 11.24 -5.22
CA TRP A 431 -17.62 10.87 -4.22
C TRP A 431 -18.25 10.57 -2.84
N ASP A 432 -19.22 11.37 -2.44
CA ASP A 432 -19.97 11.15 -1.19
C ASP A 432 -20.69 9.78 -1.26
N ILE A 433 -21.36 9.49 -2.39
CA ILE A 433 -22.05 8.20 -2.60
C ILE A 433 -21.06 7.04 -2.51
N LEU A 434 -19.89 7.17 -3.13
CA LEU A 434 -18.87 6.12 -3.07
C LEU A 434 -18.38 5.89 -1.64
N LEU A 435 -18.06 6.93 -0.89
CA LEU A 435 -17.51 6.78 0.47
C LEU A 435 -18.56 6.39 1.52
N TYR A 436 -19.80 6.85 1.39
CA TYR A 436 -20.83 6.57 2.39
C TYR A 436 -21.69 5.35 2.10
N ILE A 437 -21.77 4.90 0.84
CA ILE A 437 -22.63 3.78 0.43
C ILE A 437 -21.81 2.64 -0.19
N ALA A 438 -21.10 2.91 -1.30
CA ALA A 438 -20.42 1.85 -2.03
C ALA A 438 -19.27 1.24 -1.21
N PHE A 439 -18.45 2.07 -0.58
CA PHE A 439 -17.29 1.61 0.19
C PHE A 439 -17.67 0.64 1.32
N PRO A 440 -18.60 0.94 2.26
CA PRO A 440 -18.95 0.00 3.31
C PRO A 440 -19.57 -1.31 2.78
N ILE A 441 -20.33 -1.25 1.70
CA ILE A 441 -20.89 -2.45 1.06
C ILE A 441 -19.78 -3.32 0.47
N LEU A 442 -18.89 -2.74 -0.31
CA LEU A 442 -17.76 -3.44 -0.92
C LEU A 442 -16.79 -3.98 0.14
N PHE A 443 -16.54 -3.22 1.21
CA PHE A 443 -15.76 -3.69 2.35
C PHE A 443 -16.39 -4.93 2.99
N ALA A 444 -17.71 -4.90 3.23
CA ALA A 444 -18.41 -6.04 3.80
C ALA A 444 -18.36 -7.26 2.89
N ILE A 445 -18.58 -7.10 1.58
CA ILE A 445 -18.48 -8.18 0.59
C ILE A 445 -17.07 -8.78 0.62
N LEU A 446 -16.04 -7.94 0.55
CA LEU A 446 -14.64 -8.39 0.53
C LEU A 446 -14.28 -9.17 1.80
N MET A 447 -14.65 -8.66 2.99
CA MET A 447 -14.36 -9.34 4.25
C MET A 447 -15.15 -10.65 4.40
N LEU A 448 -16.42 -10.66 4.02
CA LEU A 448 -17.24 -11.87 4.08
C LEU A 448 -16.72 -12.93 3.11
N SER A 449 -16.24 -12.55 1.94
CA SER A 449 -15.64 -13.48 0.97
C SER A 449 -14.34 -14.07 1.50
N TYR A 450 -13.42 -13.25 2.02
CA TYR A 450 -12.16 -13.75 2.58
C TYR A 450 -12.38 -14.66 3.78
N PHE A 451 -13.25 -14.26 4.72
CA PHE A 451 -13.53 -15.08 5.89
C PHE A 451 -14.33 -16.34 5.53
N GLY A 452 -15.25 -16.22 4.57
CA GLY A 452 -16.01 -17.35 4.05
C GLY A 452 -15.13 -18.40 3.39
N ASP A 453 -14.18 -17.97 2.54
CA ASP A 453 -13.20 -18.85 1.91
C ASP A 453 -12.30 -19.55 2.97
N MET A 454 -11.77 -18.80 3.93
CA MET A 454 -10.99 -19.38 5.01
C MET A 454 -11.79 -20.41 5.84
N ILE A 455 -13.05 -20.11 6.15
CA ILE A 455 -13.93 -21.03 6.91
C ILE A 455 -14.24 -22.30 6.11
N ALA A 456 -14.41 -22.16 4.80
CA ALA A 456 -14.73 -23.30 3.93
C ALA A 456 -13.53 -24.22 3.66
N ASN A 457 -12.32 -23.64 3.53
CA ASN A 457 -11.15 -24.31 2.97
C ASN A 457 -10.03 -24.58 3.99
N THR A 458 -10.18 -24.17 5.26
CA THR A 458 -9.15 -24.37 6.30
C THR A 458 -9.66 -25.25 7.41
N GLU A 459 -9.02 -26.39 7.63
CA GLU A 459 -9.27 -27.24 8.81
C GLU A 459 -8.87 -26.48 10.09
N ASP A 460 -9.59 -26.71 11.19
CA ASP A 460 -9.35 -26.05 12.47
C ASP A 460 -9.22 -24.52 12.36
N VAL A 461 -10.03 -23.90 11.53
CA VAL A 461 -9.96 -22.46 11.18
C VAL A 461 -9.97 -21.52 12.39
N TRP A 462 -10.62 -21.90 13.48
CA TRP A 462 -10.72 -21.09 14.71
C TRP A 462 -9.57 -21.31 15.70
N ASN A 463 -8.70 -22.29 15.46
CA ASN A 463 -7.56 -22.57 16.34
C ASN A 463 -6.48 -21.48 16.16
N PRO A 464 -6.13 -20.71 17.22
CA PRO A 464 -5.08 -19.70 17.14
C PRO A 464 -3.68 -20.28 16.86
N GLY A 465 -3.49 -21.58 17.05
CA GLY A 465 -2.24 -22.29 16.70
C GLY A 465 -2.15 -22.67 15.22
N ASN A 466 -3.24 -22.57 14.46
CA ASN A 466 -3.22 -22.84 13.03
C ASN A 466 -2.72 -21.60 12.26
N PRO A 467 -1.56 -21.65 11.60
CA PRO A 467 -0.98 -20.52 10.88
C PRO A 467 -1.85 -20.03 9.71
N LYS A 468 -2.71 -20.88 9.16
CA LYS A 468 -3.63 -20.57 8.05
C LYS A 468 -5.06 -20.25 8.51
N GLY A 469 -5.32 -20.28 9.83
CA GLY A 469 -6.63 -20.13 10.39
C GLY A 469 -7.05 -18.67 10.65
N LEU A 470 -8.36 -18.43 10.68
CA LEU A 470 -8.94 -17.15 11.08
C LEU A 470 -8.69 -16.86 12.57
N GLY A 471 -8.56 -17.91 13.39
CA GLY A 471 -8.29 -17.78 14.82
C GLY A 471 -7.01 -17.01 15.16
N ILE A 472 -5.91 -17.27 14.45
CA ILE A 472 -4.64 -16.55 14.65
C ILE A 472 -4.76 -15.08 14.22
N ILE A 473 -5.44 -14.81 13.11
CA ILE A 473 -5.67 -13.45 12.60
C ILE A 473 -6.44 -12.63 13.62
N LEU A 474 -7.58 -13.13 14.08
CA LEU A 474 -8.44 -12.45 15.06
C LEU A 474 -7.76 -12.27 16.41
N MET A 475 -6.95 -13.24 16.82
CA MET A 475 -6.15 -13.13 18.05
C MET A 475 -5.15 -11.98 17.96
N PHE A 476 -4.36 -11.91 16.89
CA PHE A 476 -3.39 -10.82 16.71
C PHE A 476 -4.08 -9.46 16.59
N TRP A 477 -5.14 -9.36 15.80
CA TRP A 477 -5.89 -8.11 15.68
C TRP A 477 -6.52 -7.68 17.00
N GLY A 478 -7.10 -8.60 17.76
CA GLY A 478 -7.70 -8.32 19.06
C GLY A 478 -6.66 -7.83 20.08
N VAL A 479 -5.50 -8.48 20.15
CA VAL A 479 -4.41 -8.08 21.04
C VAL A 479 -3.86 -6.71 20.65
N VAL A 480 -3.59 -6.49 19.37
CA VAL A 480 -3.04 -5.21 18.88
C VAL A 480 -4.04 -4.08 19.06
N ALA A 481 -5.31 -4.28 18.70
CA ALA A 481 -6.36 -3.29 18.90
C ALA A 481 -6.55 -2.94 20.39
N ALA A 482 -6.62 -3.94 21.27
CA ALA A 482 -6.75 -3.73 22.71
C ALA A 482 -5.56 -2.93 23.27
N LEU A 483 -4.33 -3.27 22.84
CA LEU A 483 -3.13 -2.54 23.22
C LEU A 483 -3.20 -1.07 22.76
N PHE A 484 -3.60 -0.82 21.52
CA PHE A 484 -3.67 0.54 20.96
C PHE A 484 -4.77 1.39 21.59
N ILE A 485 -5.93 0.79 21.89
CA ILE A 485 -7.00 1.44 22.65
C ILE A 485 -6.50 1.81 24.05
N PHE A 486 -5.79 0.89 24.72
CA PHE A 486 -5.18 1.17 26.03
C PHE A 486 -4.14 2.29 25.96
N LEU A 487 -3.29 2.28 24.92
CA LEU A 487 -2.26 3.30 24.71
C LEU A 487 -2.82 4.64 24.23
N ASN A 488 -4.08 4.70 23.76
CA ASN A 488 -4.66 5.90 23.16
C ASN A 488 -4.52 7.14 24.04
N LYS A 489 -4.75 7.02 25.36
CA LYS A 489 -4.60 8.15 26.31
C LYS A 489 -3.18 8.71 26.39
N TYR A 490 -2.16 7.87 26.14
CA TYR A 490 -0.75 8.30 26.13
C TYR A 490 -0.38 8.95 24.80
N LEU A 491 -0.95 8.46 23.69
CA LEU A 491 -0.74 9.02 22.35
C LEU A 491 -1.21 10.48 22.30
N ILE A 492 -2.39 10.78 22.82
CA ILE A 492 -2.98 12.11 22.79
C ILE A 492 -2.35 13.09 23.78
N GLN A 493 -1.53 12.64 24.73
CA GLN A 493 -0.88 13.49 25.73
C GLN A 493 0.48 14.06 25.29
N ARG A 494 0.97 13.68 24.11
CA ARG A 494 2.28 14.16 23.63
C ARG A 494 2.26 15.66 23.32
N PRO A 495 3.41 16.36 23.49
CA PRO A 495 3.49 17.82 23.40
C PRO A 495 2.92 18.39 22.10
N ILE A 496 3.21 17.75 20.97
CA ILE A 496 2.76 18.19 19.65
C ILE A 496 1.22 18.26 19.50
N TYR A 497 0.50 17.42 20.26
CA TYR A 497 -0.97 17.39 20.23
C TYR A 497 -1.61 18.09 21.42
N ARG A 498 -0.85 18.30 22.50
CA ARG A 498 -1.34 18.85 23.76
C ARG A 498 -1.25 20.36 23.83
N ASN A 499 -0.20 20.92 23.24
CA ASN A 499 0.22 22.31 23.43
C ASN A 499 0.05 23.15 22.15
N ILE A 500 -0.76 22.73 21.20
CA ILE A 500 -1.21 23.62 20.13
C ILE A 500 -2.28 24.52 20.75
N PRO A 501 -1.99 25.78 21.10
CA PRO A 501 -3.00 26.66 21.65
C PRO A 501 -4.04 26.99 20.58
N ASP A 502 -5.30 27.11 20.99
CA ASP A 502 -6.33 27.56 20.08
C ASP A 502 -5.94 28.90 19.45
N GLY A 503 -5.91 28.94 18.12
CA GLY A 503 -5.56 30.14 17.36
C GLY A 503 -4.06 30.47 17.24
N ALA A 504 -3.14 29.64 17.76
CA ALA A 504 -1.70 29.86 17.61
C ALA A 504 -1.16 29.29 16.29
N GLU A 505 -0.25 30.02 15.68
CA GLU A 505 0.60 29.47 14.62
C GLU A 505 1.65 28.55 15.24
N VAL A 506 1.74 27.32 14.77
CA VAL A 506 2.83 26.41 15.11
C VAL A 506 3.90 26.54 14.05
N ASP A 507 5.06 27.04 14.45
CA ASP A 507 6.24 27.04 13.60
C ASP A 507 6.81 25.62 13.54
N ILE A 508 6.60 24.97 12.41
CA ILE A 508 7.04 23.58 12.19
C ILE A 508 8.57 23.49 12.11
N SER A 509 9.25 24.59 11.74
CA SER A 509 10.72 24.62 11.72
C SER A 509 11.32 24.31 13.08
N THR A 510 10.57 24.60 14.15
CA THR A 510 10.97 24.30 15.52
C THR A 510 10.74 22.86 15.95
N LEU A 511 10.02 22.07 15.15
CA LEU A 511 9.76 20.66 15.46
C LEU A 511 10.94 19.79 15.01
N PRO A 512 11.33 18.77 15.79
CA PRO A 512 12.40 17.86 15.42
C PRO A 512 12.08 17.17 14.08
N GLY A 513 12.93 17.39 13.06
CA GLY A 513 12.77 16.82 11.72
C GLY A 513 11.86 17.59 10.77
N GLY A 514 11.45 18.81 11.11
CA GLY A 514 10.75 19.70 10.19
C GLY A 514 11.65 20.13 9.02
N ASP A 515 11.19 19.94 7.79
CA ASP A 515 11.79 20.50 6.57
C ASP A 515 10.99 21.73 6.17
N ASP A 516 11.56 22.89 6.39
CA ASP A 516 10.89 24.21 6.41
C ASP A 516 10.26 24.64 5.09
N GLU A 517 10.77 24.16 3.95
CA GLU A 517 10.28 24.58 2.63
C GLU A 517 9.11 23.74 2.10
N LEU A 518 8.96 22.51 2.59
CA LEU A 518 7.93 21.58 2.11
C LEU A 518 6.73 21.52 3.05
N ILE A 519 6.96 21.80 4.32
CA ILE A 519 5.93 21.86 5.33
C ILE A 519 5.52 23.33 5.43
N GLY A 520 4.54 23.76 4.67
CA GLY A 520 3.97 25.11 4.86
C GLY A 520 3.62 25.33 6.33
N ALA A 521 3.82 26.53 6.86
CA ALA A 521 3.46 26.89 8.22
C ALA A 521 2.11 26.27 8.56
N VAL A 522 2.04 25.54 9.66
CA VAL A 522 0.77 25.14 10.26
C VAL A 522 0.15 26.44 10.70
N GLY A 523 -0.57 27.10 9.81
CA GLY A 523 -1.38 28.22 10.21
C GLY A 523 -2.27 27.75 11.34
N LYS A 524 -2.82 28.65 12.07
CA LYS A 524 -3.72 28.46 13.21
C LYS A 524 -4.13 27.02 13.48
N VAL A 525 -4.08 26.59 14.67
CA VAL A 525 -4.28 25.33 15.37
C VAL A 525 -4.57 24.10 14.52
N ILE A 526 -5.50 24.19 13.60
CA ILE A 526 -5.91 23.12 12.68
C ILE A 526 -6.33 23.78 11.39
N PRO A 527 -5.47 23.92 10.39
CA PRO A 527 -5.84 24.51 9.11
C PRO A 527 -7.04 23.80 8.50
N GLY A 528 -8.06 24.58 8.19
CA GLY A 528 -9.33 24.08 7.66
C GLY A 528 -10.41 23.81 8.71
N PHE A 529 -10.09 23.98 10.01
CA PHE A 529 -11.07 23.94 11.10
C PHE A 529 -11.31 25.34 11.72
N GLU A 530 -10.80 26.41 11.11
CA GLU A 530 -10.94 27.77 11.59
C GLU A 530 -12.42 28.18 11.75
N HIS A 531 -13.27 27.68 10.87
CA HIS A 531 -14.72 27.87 10.92
C HIS A 531 -15.41 26.99 12.00
N LEU A 532 -14.68 26.06 12.61
CA LEU A 532 -15.13 25.22 13.71
C LEU A 532 -14.61 25.71 15.08
N THR A 533 -13.88 26.84 15.11
CA THR A 533 -13.33 27.41 16.34
C THR A 533 -14.37 28.15 17.20
N PRO A 534 -14.06 28.40 18.47
CA PRO A 534 -14.94 28.36 19.63
C PRO A 534 -15.93 29.50 19.84
N GLU A 535 -16.05 30.47 18.98
CA GLU A 535 -17.19 31.38 19.10
C GLU A 535 -18.53 30.62 19.00
N ALA A 536 -18.50 29.41 18.43
CA ALA A 536 -19.63 28.49 18.41
C ALA A 536 -19.37 27.16 19.18
N SER A 537 -18.31 27.09 19.98
CA SER A 537 -17.94 25.94 20.84
C SER A 537 -18.06 24.54 20.21
N VAL A 538 -17.66 24.39 18.95
CA VAL A 538 -17.58 23.06 18.32
C VAL A 538 -16.58 22.15 19.04
N GLU A 539 -15.49 22.72 19.55
CA GLU A 539 -14.54 21.97 20.37
C GLU A 539 -15.18 21.53 21.69
N ALA A 540 -16.04 22.36 22.29
CA ALA A 540 -16.84 21.97 23.46
C ALA A 540 -17.93 20.94 23.11
N ALA A 541 -18.53 21.02 21.92
CA ALA A 541 -19.48 20.02 21.44
C ALA A 541 -18.76 18.71 21.07
N ILE A 542 -17.57 18.80 20.47
CA ILE A 542 -16.69 17.66 20.20
C ILE A 542 -16.21 17.04 21.51
N GLU A 543 -15.78 17.84 22.49
CA GLU A 543 -15.35 17.35 23.80
C GLU A 543 -16.49 16.77 24.63
N ALA A 544 -17.68 17.34 24.57
CA ALA A 544 -18.86 16.80 25.25
C ALA A 544 -19.36 15.48 24.64
N GLU A 545 -19.22 15.28 23.33
CA GLU A 545 -19.59 14.00 22.70
C GLU A 545 -18.46 12.96 22.72
N LEU A 546 -17.22 13.39 22.91
CA LEU A 546 -16.06 12.54 23.07
C LEU A 546 -15.75 12.20 24.54
N ALA A 547 -16.40 12.86 25.51
CA ALA A 547 -16.36 12.54 26.93
C ALA A 547 -17.32 11.43 27.27
#